data_042832538b11dfa2806a7d4a8c77239a
#
_entry.id   042832538b11dfa2806a7d4a8c77239a
#
_cell.length_a   1.000
_cell.length_b   1.000
_cell.length_c   1.000
_cell.angle_alpha   90.00
_cell.angle_beta   90.00
_cell.angle_gamma   90.00
#
_symmetry.space_group_name_H-M   'P 1'
#
loop_
_entity.id
_entity.type
_entity.pdbx_description
1 polymer ?
#
loop_
_entity_poly.entity_id
_entity_poly.type
_entity_poly.pdbx_seq_one_letter_code
_entity_poly.pdbx_strand_id
1 'polypeptide(L)'
;MAQRHLPALLIIMDGCGLAPADGENAVAAAKTPFLDSLYEKYPHTTLGASGEDVGLPDGQMGNSEVGHLNIGAGRIVFQELSRINNAIKDGSIAKNEVFVKAMDDVKADGKTLHLMGLMSPGGVHSHMSHVEALVKMAAEHGVKTVRVHAFMDGRDVDPQSG
;
A
#
# COMPACT_ATOMS: atom_id res chain seq x y z
N MET A 1 -18.79 -28.79 -33.30
CA MET A 1 -17.79 -27.89 -33.90
C MET A 1 -16.91 -27.39 -32.78
N ALA A 2 -15.59 -27.62 -32.82
CA ALA A 2 -14.68 -27.13 -31.80
C ALA A 2 -14.64 -25.59 -31.89
N GLN A 3 -14.90 -24.89 -30.78
CA GLN A 3 -14.83 -23.46 -30.71
C GLN A 3 -13.36 -23.05 -30.91
N ARG A 4 -13.04 -22.38 -31.99
CA ARG A 4 -11.71 -21.83 -32.24
C ARG A 4 -11.45 -20.73 -31.23
N HIS A 5 -10.62 -20.99 -30.23
CA HIS A 5 -10.10 -19.95 -29.37
C HIS A 5 -9.13 -19.09 -30.19
N LEU A 6 -9.49 -17.85 -30.41
CA LEU A 6 -8.56 -16.87 -30.98
C LEU A 6 -7.53 -16.47 -29.92
N PRO A 7 -6.26 -16.32 -30.29
CA PRO A 7 -5.25 -15.83 -29.33
C PRO A 7 -5.57 -14.40 -28.89
N ALA A 8 -5.34 -14.12 -27.62
CA ALA A 8 -5.38 -12.77 -27.06
C ALA A 8 -3.94 -12.24 -26.91
N LEU A 9 -3.77 -10.95 -27.18
CA LEU A 9 -2.49 -10.25 -26.99
C LEU A 9 -2.72 -9.09 -26.01
N LEU A 10 -1.98 -9.07 -24.92
CA LEU A 10 -1.90 -7.95 -24.00
C LEU A 10 -0.56 -7.23 -24.23
N ILE A 11 -0.63 -5.92 -24.49
CA ILE A 11 0.55 -5.06 -24.62
C ILE A 11 0.53 -4.05 -23.47
N ILE A 12 1.58 -4.04 -22.67
CA ILE A 12 1.76 -3.11 -21.56
C ILE A 12 2.86 -2.12 -21.94
N MET A 13 2.49 -0.85 -22.08
CA MET A 13 3.46 0.25 -22.26
C MET A 13 3.80 0.79 -20.87
N ASP A 14 4.72 0.11 -20.19
CA ASP A 14 5.10 0.41 -18.82
C ASP A 14 5.70 1.81 -18.71
N GLY A 15 5.27 2.56 -17.66
CA GLY A 15 5.65 3.95 -17.46
C GLY A 15 4.93 4.96 -18.35
N CYS A 16 4.03 4.53 -19.26
CA CYS A 16 3.23 5.42 -20.06
C CYS A 16 1.94 5.80 -19.31
N GLY A 17 1.77 7.08 -19.02
CA GLY A 17 0.59 7.62 -18.33
C GLY A 17 -0.06 8.74 -19.15
N LEU A 18 -1.25 9.14 -18.72
CA LEU A 18 -1.98 10.27 -19.29
C LEU A 18 -1.64 11.54 -18.50
N ALA A 19 -1.27 12.59 -19.22
CA ALA A 19 -1.00 13.92 -18.69
C ALA A 19 -1.51 14.99 -19.66
N PRO A 20 -1.70 16.25 -19.21
CA PRO A 20 -2.03 17.35 -20.11
C PRO A 20 -1.06 17.45 -21.29
N ALA A 21 -1.57 17.89 -22.44
CA ALA A 21 -0.76 18.13 -23.64
C ALA A 21 0.00 19.45 -23.52
N ASP A 22 1.01 19.48 -22.67
CA ASP A 22 1.94 20.59 -22.50
C ASP A 22 3.31 20.28 -23.10
N GLY A 23 4.25 21.23 -23.01
CA GLY A 23 5.58 21.10 -23.58
C GLY A 23 6.45 20.02 -22.93
N GLU A 24 6.06 19.47 -21.80
CA GLU A 24 6.78 18.45 -21.04
C GLU A 24 6.25 17.03 -21.31
N ASN A 25 5.08 16.91 -21.95
CA ASN A 25 4.47 15.64 -22.30
C ASN A 25 4.98 15.10 -23.64
N ALA A 26 5.99 14.26 -23.60
CA ALA A 26 6.58 13.65 -24.78
C ALA A 26 5.61 12.77 -25.58
N VAL A 27 4.64 12.12 -24.93
CA VAL A 27 3.61 11.30 -25.59
C VAL A 27 2.69 12.19 -26.42
N ALA A 28 2.23 13.30 -25.86
CA ALA A 28 1.38 14.27 -26.58
C ALA A 28 2.14 14.99 -27.70
N ALA A 29 3.44 15.18 -27.57
CA ALA A 29 4.28 15.79 -28.61
C ALA A 29 4.65 14.83 -29.75
N ALA A 30 4.54 13.53 -29.54
CA ALA A 30 4.89 12.52 -30.54
C ALA A 30 3.84 12.40 -31.63
N LYS A 31 4.27 12.00 -32.84
CA LYS A 31 3.36 11.65 -33.92
C LYS A 31 2.95 10.19 -33.80
N THR A 32 1.78 9.95 -33.24
CA THR A 32 1.26 8.60 -32.93
C THR A 32 -0.08 8.28 -33.63
N PRO A 33 -0.19 8.43 -34.99
CA PRO A 33 -1.47 8.37 -35.69
C PRO A 33 -2.19 7.03 -35.53
N PHE A 34 -1.45 5.94 -35.31
CA PHE A 34 -2.05 4.64 -35.05
C PHE A 34 -2.68 4.57 -33.63
N LEU A 35 -1.91 4.95 -32.62
CA LEU A 35 -2.41 4.99 -31.22
C LEU A 35 -3.60 5.96 -31.10
N ASP A 36 -3.51 7.15 -31.71
CA ASP A 36 -4.58 8.14 -31.72
C ASP A 36 -5.86 7.54 -32.29
N SER A 37 -5.74 6.79 -33.40
CA SER A 37 -6.88 6.12 -34.03
C SER A 37 -7.53 5.03 -33.18
N LEU A 38 -6.80 4.45 -32.21
CA LEU A 38 -7.38 3.45 -31.29
C LEU A 38 -8.35 4.11 -30.32
N TYR A 39 -8.02 5.29 -29.80
CA TYR A 39 -8.93 6.05 -28.93
C TYR A 39 -10.24 6.44 -29.62
N GLU A 40 -10.21 6.67 -30.93
CA GLU A 40 -11.41 7.00 -31.70
C GLU A 40 -12.26 5.76 -32.04
N LYS A 41 -11.62 4.61 -32.30
CA LYS A 41 -12.28 3.46 -32.91
C LYS A 41 -12.69 2.38 -31.91
N TYR A 42 -12.08 2.32 -30.75
CA TYR A 42 -12.26 1.22 -29.81
C TYR A 42 -12.65 1.73 -28.41
N PRO A 43 -13.39 0.93 -27.65
CA PRO A 43 -13.67 1.25 -26.25
C PRO A 43 -12.37 1.39 -25.45
N HIS A 44 -12.29 2.42 -24.61
CA HIS A 44 -11.16 2.68 -23.73
C HIS A 44 -11.62 3.21 -22.38
N THR A 45 -10.79 3.09 -21.38
CA THR A 45 -11.00 3.63 -20.03
C THR A 45 -9.68 3.99 -19.40
N THR A 46 -9.74 4.65 -18.26
CA THR A 46 -8.56 5.00 -17.46
C THR A 46 -8.59 4.24 -16.14
N LEU A 47 -7.42 3.90 -15.63
CA LEU A 47 -7.21 3.29 -14.32
C LEU A 47 -6.31 4.19 -13.49
N GLY A 48 -6.56 4.26 -12.18
CA GLY A 48 -5.61 4.86 -11.25
C GLY A 48 -4.32 4.04 -11.22
N ALA A 49 -3.17 4.73 -11.19
CA ALA A 49 -1.86 4.11 -11.25
C ALA A 49 -1.00 4.41 -10.01
N SER A 50 -1.59 4.94 -8.93
CA SER A 50 -0.89 5.32 -7.69
C SER A 50 -1.77 5.12 -6.46
N GLY A 51 -1.18 5.16 -5.29
CA GLY A 51 -1.89 5.10 -4.02
C GLY A 51 -2.74 3.85 -3.84
N GLU A 52 -3.88 4.01 -3.23
CA GLU A 52 -4.79 2.90 -2.91
C GLU A 52 -5.32 2.16 -4.15
N ASP A 53 -5.39 2.83 -5.31
CA ASP A 53 -5.82 2.22 -6.58
C ASP A 53 -4.91 1.09 -7.05
N VAL A 54 -3.67 1.06 -6.58
CA VAL A 54 -2.69 0.01 -6.86
C VAL A 54 -2.22 -0.74 -5.60
N GLY A 55 -2.88 -0.51 -4.47
CA GLY A 55 -2.60 -1.20 -3.21
C GLY A 55 -1.45 -0.61 -2.40
N LEU A 56 -1.00 0.59 -2.72
CA LEU A 56 -0.01 1.37 -1.99
C LEU A 56 -0.70 2.33 -1.00
N PRO A 57 0.03 2.90 -0.02
CA PRO A 57 -0.48 4.01 0.78
C PRO A 57 -0.92 5.20 -0.07
N ASP A 58 -1.89 5.97 0.41
CA ASP A 58 -2.35 7.18 -0.26
C ASP A 58 -1.19 8.15 -0.51
N GLY A 59 -1.22 8.83 -1.67
CA GLY A 59 -0.18 9.75 -2.10
C GLY A 59 1.12 9.11 -2.59
N GLN A 60 1.29 7.79 -2.48
CA GLN A 60 2.47 7.10 -2.96
C GLN A 60 2.36 6.81 -4.46
N MET A 61 3.40 7.20 -5.22
CA MET A 61 3.49 6.93 -6.65
C MET A 61 3.54 5.42 -6.92
N GLY A 62 2.79 4.97 -7.93
CA GLY A 62 2.83 3.59 -8.39
C GLY A 62 4.17 3.20 -9.02
N ASN A 63 4.35 1.91 -9.22
CA ASN A 63 5.53 1.35 -9.86
C ASN A 63 5.16 0.10 -10.68
N SER A 64 6.10 -0.39 -11.47
CA SER A 64 5.90 -1.54 -12.34
C SER A 64 5.51 -2.81 -11.59
N GLU A 65 6.09 -3.04 -10.41
CA GLU A 65 5.81 -4.24 -9.62
C GLU A 65 4.34 -4.33 -9.22
N VAL A 66 3.82 -3.30 -8.55
CA VAL A 66 2.42 -3.31 -8.10
C VAL A 66 1.45 -3.28 -9.28
N GLY A 67 1.77 -2.57 -10.37
CA GLY A 67 0.95 -2.52 -11.57
C GLY A 67 0.80 -3.89 -12.23
N HIS A 68 1.89 -4.59 -12.49
CA HIS A 68 1.87 -5.93 -13.05
C HIS A 68 1.24 -6.96 -12.12
N LEU A 69 1.46 -6.83 -10.79
CA LEU A 69 0.82 -7.69 -9.81
C LEU A 69 -0.71 -7.57 -9.86
N ASN A 70 -1.23 -6.34 -9.93
CA ASN A 70 -2.67 -6.09 -10.00
C ASN A 70 -3.28 -6.59 -11.32
N ILE A 71 -2.60 -6.37 -12.45
CA ILE A 71 -3.03 -6.91 -13.76
C ILE A 71 -3.10 -8.44 -13.70
N GLY A 72 -2.05 -9.09 -13.18
CA GLY A 72 -1.99 -10.54 -13.08
C GLY A 72 -3.01 -11.13 -12.11
N ALA A 73 -3.29 -10.44 -11.01
CA ALA A 73 -4.27 -10.87 -10.00
C ALA A 73 -5.72 -10.57 -10.39
N GLY A 74 -5.95 -9.66 -11.36
CA GLY A 74 -7.29 -9.18 -11.73
C GLY A 74 -8.01 -8.42 -10.61
N ARG A 75 -7.28 -7.90 -9.63
CA ARG A 75 -7.78 -7.13 -8.49
C ARG A 75 -6.68 -6.29 -7.87
N ILE A 76 -7.04 -5.33 -7.05
CA ILE A 76 -6.06 -4.59 -6.22
C ILE A 76 -5.46 -5.55 -5.18
N VAL A 77 -4.13 -5.62 -5.14
CA VAL A 77 -3.35 -6.37 -4.15
C VAL A 77 -2.69 -5.36 -3.21
N PHE A 78 -3.29 -5.18 -2.04
CA PHE A 78 -2.73 -4.27 -1.04
C PHE A 78 -1.38 -4.75 -0.53
N GLN A 79 -0.40 -3.86 -0.53
CA GLN A 79 0.91 -4.08 0.07
C GLN A 79 0.81 -4.14 1.59
N GLU A 80 1.83 -4.71 2.26
CA GLU A 80 1.77 -4.97 3.70
C GLU A 80 1.47 -3.70 4.52
N LEU A 81 2.11 -2.58 4.22
CA LEU A 81 1.87 -1.32 4.91
C LEU A 81 0.41 -0.86 4.77
N SER A 82 -0.13 -0.92 3.55
CA SER A 82 -1.53 -0.57 3.27
C SER A 82 -2.51 -1.53 3.96
N ARG A 83 -2.17 -2.83 4.04
CA ARG A 83 -2.99 -3.83 4.75
C ARG A 83 -3.06 -3.53 6.24
N ILE A 84 -1.92 -3.15 6.86
CA ILE A 84 -1.88 -2.78 8.28
C ILE A 84 -2.66 -1.48 8.49
N ASN A 85 -2.44 -0.47 7.65
CA ASN A 85 -3.19 0.79 7.72
C ASN A 85 -4.71 0.56 7.66
N ASN A 86 -5.16 -0.26 6.72
CA ASN A 86 -6.57 -0.58 6.55
C ASN A 86 -7.12 -1.36 7.77
N ALA A 87 -6.35 -2.31 8.31
CA ALA A 87 -6.74 -3.06 9.50
C ALA A 87 -6.85 -2.19 10.76
N ILE A 88 -6.05 -1.12 10.84
CA ILE A 88 -6.17 -0.12 11.90
C ILE A 88 -7.40 0.76 11.67
N LYS A 89 -7.60 1.22 10.44
CA LYS A 89 -8.71 2.12 10.05
C LYS A 89 -10.08 1.46 10.26
N ASP A 90 -10.24 0.19 9.90
CA ASP A 90 -11.48 -0.56 10.06
C ASP A 90 -11.62 -1.28 11.41
N GLY A 91 -10.59 -1.22 12.25
CA GLY A 91 -10.56 -1.83 13.58
C GLY A 91 -10.35 -3.34 13.59
N SER A 92 -10.11 -3.97 12.45
CA SER A 92 -9.91 -5.43 12.37
C SER A 92 -8.60 -5.88 13.03
N ILE A 93 -7.61 -5.00 13.18
CA ILE A 93 -6.37 -5.27 13.91
C ILE A 93 -6.65 -5.70 15.36
N ALA A 94 -7.68 -5.13 16.00
CA ALA A 94 -8.08 -5.47 17.36
C ALA A 94 -8.67 -6.88 17.50
N LYS A 95 -8.98 -7.53 16.37
CA LYS A 95 -9.48 -8.91 16.31
C LYS A 95 -8.40 -9.92 15.91
N ASN A 96 -7.17 -9.47 15.72
CA ASN A 96 -6.06 -10.37 15.40
C ASN A 96 -5.77 -11.28 16.59
N GLU A 97 -6.04 -12.56 16.42
CA GLU A 97 -5.97 -13.57 17.48
C GLU A 97 -4.58 -13.68 18.12
N VAL A 98 -3.52 -13.44 17.34
CA VAL A 98 -2.13 -13.49 17.84
C VAL A 98 -1.87 -12.31 18.79
N PHE A 99 -2.30 -11.12 18.43
CA PHE A 99 -2.14 -9.93 19.28
C PHE A 99 -3.02 -10.02 20.52
N VAL A 100 -4.29 -10.43 20.36
CA VAL A 100 -5.22 -10.64 21.49
C VAL A 100 -4.62 -11.63 22.49
N LYS A 101 -4.19 -12.80 22.00
CA LYS A 101 -3.58 -13.82 22.85
C LYS A 101 -2.34 -13.31 23.58
N ALA A 102 -1.44 -12.61 22.88
CA ALA A 102 -0.23 -12.08 23.51
C ALA A 102 -0.54 -11.06 24.63
N MET A 103 -1.53 -10.21 24.42
CA MET A 103 -1.96 -9.22 25.41
C MET A 103 -2.65 -9.88 26.60
N ASP A 104 -3.49 -10.88 26.37
CA ASP A 104 -4.16 -11.64 27.42
C ASP A 104 -3.16 -12.45 28.26
N ASP A 105 -2.18 -13.11 27.64
CA ASP A 105 -1.11 -13.85 28.33
C ASP A 105 -0.29 -12.90 29.24
N VAL A 106 0.14 -11.75 28.69
CA VAL A 106 0.91 -10.74 29.45
C VAL A 106 0.10 -10.19 30.63
N LYS A 107 -1.20 -9.94 30.42
CA LYS A 107 -2.12 -9.46 31.45
C LYS A 107 -2.30 -10.50 32.55
N ALA A 108 -2.53 -11.77 32.19
CA ALA A 108 -2.72 -12.85 33.13
C ALA A 108 -1.47 -13.07 34.02
N ASP A 109 -0.30 -12.99 33.44
CA ASP A 109 0.98 -13.14 34.13
C ASP A 109 1.43 -11.88 34.89
N GLY A 110 0.74 -10.76 34.72
CA GLY A 110 1.14 -9.47 35.32
C GLY A 110 2.47 -8.93 34.81
N LYS A 111 2.86 -9.33 33.60
CA LYS A 111 4.14 -8.96 32.96
C LYS A 111 4.03 -7.67 32.15
N THR A 112 5.14 -7.27 31.55
CA THR A 112 5.24 -6.10 30.67
C THR A 112 5.14 -6.54 29.22
N LEU A 113 4.29 -5.84 28.44
CA LEU A 113 4.29 -5.95 26.99
C LEU A 113 5.41 -5.07 26.42
N HIS A 114 6.23 -5.64 25.58
CA HIS A 114 7.28 -4.94 24.86
C HIS A 114 6.93 -4.83 23.39
N LEU A 115 6.88 -3.61 22.87
CA LEU A 115 6.74 -3.30 21.45
C LEU A 115 8.08 -2.76 20.94
N MET A 116 8.55 -3.21 19.79
CA MET A 116 9.78 -2.72 19.21
C MET A 116 9.64 -2.54 17.70
N GLY A 117 10.24 -1.48 17.17
CA GLY A 117 10.18 -1.19 15.75
C GLY A 117 10.66 0.21 15.40
N LEU A 118 10.67 0.49 14.10
CA LEU A 118 11.05 1.79 13.58
C LEU A 118 9.93 2.79 13.85
N MET A 119 10.24 3.82 14.63
CA MET A 119 9.33 4.94 14.94
C MET A 119 9.54 6.03 13.90
N SER A 120 8.75 6.00 12.84
CA SER A 120 8.89 6.93 11.73
C SER A 120 7.52 7.40 11.23
N PRO A 121 7.36 8.68 10.90
CA PRO A 121 6.21 9.19 10.16
C PRO A 121 6.35 8.98 8.64
N GLY A 122 7.49 8.49 8.16
CA GLY A 122 7.80 8.37 6.72
C GLY A 122 6.95 7.36 5.96
N GLY A 123 6.44 6.31 6.64
CA GLY A 123 5.53 5.35 6.02
C GLY A 123 6.17 4.49 4.92
N VAL A 124 7.47 4.22 4.99
CA VAL A 124 8.21 3.39 4.04
C VAL A 124 8.32 1.96 4.56
N HIS A 125 8.98 1.78 5.70
CA HIS A 125 9.19 0.46 6.33
C HIS A 125 8.23 0.21 7.50
N SER A 126 7.70 1.26 8.10
CA SER A 126 6.72 1.25 9.18
C SER A 126 6.04 2.62 9.27
N HIS A 127 5.06 2.74 10.14
CA HIS A 127 4.49 4.03 10.49
C HIS A 127 4.20 4.07 12.00
N MET A 128 4.50 5.20 12.67
CA MET A 128 4.31 5.34 14.11
C MET A 128 2.87 5.10 14.57
N SER A 129 1.88 5.39 13.73
CA SER A 129 0.47 5.09 14.03
C SER A 129 0.20 3.60 14.27
N HIS A 130 1.04 2.70 13.76
CA HIS A 130 0.92 1.26 14.02
C HIS A 130 1.22 0.94 15.49
N VAL A 131 2.28 1.57 16.03
CA VAL A 131 2.64 1.41 17.45
C VAL A 131 1.59 2.06 18.35
N GLU A 132 1.08 3.24 17.97
CA GLU A 132 -0.02 3.92 18.69
C GLU A 132 -1.26 3.01 18.75
N ALA A 133 -1.63 2.38 17.64
CA ALA A 133 -2.76 1.44 17.59
C ALA A 133 -2.55 0.24 18.52
N LEU A 134 -1.34 -0.34 18.55
CA LEU A 134 -1.01 -1.46 19.44
C LEU A 134 -0.99 -1.05 20.92
N VAL A 135 -0.51 0.15 21.25
CA VAL A 135 -0.55 0.68 22.63
C VAL A 135 -1.99 0.89 23.08
N LYS A 136 -2.83 1.46 22.20
CA LYS A 136 -4.27 1.63 22.47
C LYS A 136 -4.95 0.28 22.69
N MET A 137 -4.71 -0.69 21.82
CA MET A 137 -5.22 -2.04 21.94
C MET A 137 -4.79 -2.69 23.26
N ALA A 138 -3.53 -2.56 23.66
CA ALA A 138 -3.02 -3.08 24.94
C ALA A 138 -3.72 -2.45 26.14
N ALA A 139 -4.01 -1.15 26.10
CA ALA A 139 -4.77 -0.45 27.14
C ALA A 139 -6.21 -0.96 27.22
N GLU A 140 -6.88 -1.15 26.08
CA GLU A 140 -8.24 -1.69 26.00
C GLU A 140 -8.33 -3.12 26.54
N HIS A 141 -7.28 -3.94 26.33
CA HIS A 141 -7.15 -5.28 26.93
C HIS A 141 -6.80 -5.26 28.42
N GLY A 142 -6.45 -4.10 28.97
CA GLY A 142 -6.10 -3.94 30.39
C GLY A 142 -4.68 -4.39 30.75
N VAL A 143 -3.76 -4.35 29.79
CA VAL A 143 -2.32 -4.55 30.03
C VAL A 143 -1.79 -3.37 30.85
N LYS A 144 -1.23 -3.63 32.03
CA LYS A 144 -0.83 -2.56 32.96
C LYS A 144 0.44 -1.82 32.55
N THR A 145 1.37 -2.51 31.90
CA THR A 145 2.67 -1.95 31.56
C THR A 145 3.02 -2.28 30.11
N VAL A 146 3.21 -1.25 29.30
CA VAL A 146 3.70 -1.34 27.93
C VAL A 146 5.00 -0.55 27.82
N ARG A 147 6.00 -1.12 27.19
CA ARG A 147 7.27 -0.46 26.88
C ARG A 147 7.52 -0.48 25.39
N VAL A 148 7.80 0.68 24.82
CA VAL A 148 8.17 0.83 23.41
C VAL A 148 9.67 0.99 23.29
N HIS A 149 10.30 0.12 22.52
CA HIS A 149 11.70 0.19 22.13
C HIS A 149 11.75 0.85 20.74
N ALA A 150 11.89 2.17 20.73
CA ALA A 150 11.89 2.96 19.52
C ALA A 150 13.23 2.85 18.78
N PHE A 151 13.19 2.39 17.54
CA PHE A 151 14.30 2.53 16.60
C PHE A 151 14.09 3.83 15.83
N MET A 152 15.05 4.75 15.94
CA MET A 152 14.94 6.07 15.33
C MET A 152 15.23 5.98 13.83
N ASP A 153 14.44 6.69 13.04
CA ASP A 153 14.66 6.87 11.60
C ASP A 153 15.56 8.11 11.39
N GLY A 154 16.16 8.19 10.26
CA GLY A 154 17.02 9.29 9.82
C GLY A 154 17.45 9.08 8.37
N ARG A 155 16.76 8.15 7.69
CA ARG A 155 16.98 7.81 6.29
C ARG A 155 15.77 8.16 5.43
N ASP A 156 14.57 7.77 5.86
CA ASP A 156 13.33 7.99 5.12
C ASP A 156 12.65 9.30 5.54
N VAL A 157 13.17 9.91 6.61
CA VAL A 157 12.81 11.23 7.12
C VAL A 157 14.08 12.02 7.43
N ASP A 158 13.94 13.30 7.77
CA ASP A 158 15.09 14.15 8.13
C ASP A 158 15.96 13.48 9.22
N PRO A 159 17.29 13.38 9.06
CA PRO A 159 18.19 12.78 10.03
C PRO A 159 18.11 13.34 11.45
N GLN A 160 17.59 14.54 11.62
CA GLN A 160 17.46 15.22 12.91
C GLN A 160 16.00 15.28 13.42
N SER A 161 15.08 14.51 12.82
CA SER A 161 13.65 14.51 13.19
C SER A 161 13.29 13.56 14.33
N GLY A 162 14.23 12.73 14.76
CA GLY A 162 14.04 11.69 15.77
C GLY A 162 13.94 12.17 17.22
#